data_ade218756ad7323a6b1866a70fd4cfe1
#
_entry.id   ade218756ad7323a6b1866a70fd4cfe1
#
_cell.length_a   1.000
_cell.length_b   1.000
_cell.length_c   1.000
_cell.angle_alpha   90.00
_cell.angle_beta   90.00
_cell.angle_gamma   90.00
#
_symmetry.space_group_name_H-M   'P 1'
#
loop_
_entity.id
_entity.type
_entity.pdbx_description
1 polymer ?
#
loop_
_entity_poly.entity_id
_entity_poly.type
_entity_poly.pdbx_seq_one_letter_code
_entity_poly.pdbx_strand_id
1 'polypeptide(L)'
;MTTRGLSPQQQYEKDLQQAGFSYDEAQAHAVEQLETLYQQLVVYQRQLQQPFWKRLFSSTPKPPKGLYFWGGVGRGKTYLVDTFFEALPLEHKWRVHFHRFMHRVHGELKTLKDQSDPLEIIAERIARQAQIICFDEFFVQDITDAMLLGKLFEYLFERNVVLVATSNIVPDDLYKNGLQRERFIPAIERIKENC
;
A
#
# COMPACT_ATOMS: atom_id res chain seq x y z
N MET A 1 13.43 18.48 -15.38
CA MET A 1 11.98 18.86 -15.39
C MET A 1 11.20 17.60 -15.72
N THR A 2 10.75 16.86 -14.73
CA THR A 2 9.88 15.69 -14.91
C THR A 2 8.53 16.20 -15.41
N THR A 3 8.15 15.83 -16.61
CA THR A 3 6.79 16.01 -17.12
C THR A 3 5.83 15.40 -16.11
N ARG A 4 5.09 16.25 -15.37
CA ARG A 4 4.06 15.78 -14.48
C ARG A 4 3.02 15.05 -15.31
N GLY A 5 2.87 13.76 -15.13
CA GLY A 5 1.73 13.00 -15.63
C GLY A 5 0.43 13.58 -15.06
N LEU A 6 -0.68 13.17 -15.64
CA LEU A 6 -2.01 13.50 -15.11
C LEU A 6 -2.17 12.92 -13.70
N SER A 7 -2.88 13.61 -12.81
CA SER A 7 -3.27 13.04 -11.52
C SER A 7 -4.29 11.91 -11.70
N PRO A 8 -4.54 11.07 -10.69
CA PRO A 8 -5.54 9.99 -10.78
C PRO A 8 -6.91 10.50 -11.24
N GLN A 9 -7.37 11.62 -10.69
CA GLN A 9 -8.64 12.23 -11.08
C GLN A 9 -8.61 12.73 -12.53
N GLN A 10 -7.57 13.45 -12.91
CA GLN A 10 -7.44 13.96 -14.29
C GLN A 10 -7.39 12.84 -15.33
N GLN A 11 -6.73 11.73 -15.01
CA GLN A 11 -6.70 10.58 -15.89
C GLN A 11 -8.08 9.92 -16.00
N TYR A 12 -8.79 9.74 -14.89
CA TYR A 12 -10.14 9.19 -14.87
C TYR A 12 -11.13 10.05 -15.68
N GLU A 13 -11.10 11.37 -15.49
CA GLU A 13 -11.93 12.31 -16.25
C GLU A 13 -11.66 12.25 -17.77
N LYS A 14 -10.40 12.09 -18.16
CA LYS A 14 -10.00 11.88 -19.55
C LYS A 14 -10.52 10.56 -20.10
N ASP A 15 -10.44 9.48 -19.31
CA ASP A 15 -10.87 8.16 -19.74
C ASP A 15 -12.40 8.06 -19.86
N LEU A 16 -13.16 8.80 -19.05
CA LEU A 16 -14.62 8.95 -19.19
C LEU A 16 -15.06 9.56 -20.52
N GLN A 17 -14.17 10.28 -21.22
CA GLN A 17 -14.45 10.84 -22.54
C GLN A 17 -14.25 9.81 -23.67
N GLN A 18 -13.70 8.63 -23.36
CA GLN A 18 -13.45 7.59 -24.36
C GLN A 18 -14.69 6.71 -24.56
N ALA A 19 -14.91 6.29 -25.79
CA ALA A 19 -15.99 5.36 -26.10
C ALA A 19 -15.78 4.02 -25.38
N GLY A 20 -16.81 3.57 -24.67
CA GLY A 20 -16.80 2.30 -23.95
C GLY A 20 -16.40 2.43 -22.45
N PHE A 21 -16.03 3.61 -22.00
CA PHE A 21 -15.85 3.89 -20.57
C PHE A 21 -17.11 4.53 -20.00
N SER A 22 -17.69 3.95 -18.96
CA SER A 22 -18.92 4.47 -18.34
C SER A 22 -18.67 4.93 -16.91
N TYR A 23 -19.37 5.97 -16.49
CA TYR A 23 -19.33 6.45 -15.12
C TYR A 23 -19.88 5.38 -14.16
N ASP A 24 -19.16 5.15 -13.08
CA ASP A 24 -19.57 4.31 -11.94
C ASP A 24 -19.30 5.10 -10.65
N GLU A 25 -20.34 5.28 -9.84
CA GLU A 25 -20.28 6.09 -8.62
C GLU A 25 -19.25 5.54 -7.61
N ALA A 26 -19.15 4.23 -7.48
CA ALA A 26 -18.18 3.60 -6.59
C ALA A 26 -16.74 3.81 -7.08
N GLN A 27 -16.53 3.76 -8.41
CA GLN A 27 -15.22 4.09 -8.98
C GLN A 27 -14.88 5.58 -8.79
N ALA A 28 -15.83 6.48 -9.02
CA ALA A 28 -15.64 7.92 -8.84
C ALA A 28 -15.23 8.22 -7.38
N HIS A 29 -15.90 7.63 -6.39
CA HIS A 29 -15.54 7.77 -4.99
C HIS A 29 -14.14 7.21 -4.69
N ALA A 30 -13.78 6.06 -5.25
CA ALA A 30 -12.44 5.49 -5.08
C ALA A 30 -11.35 6.37 -5.72
N VAL A 31 -11.63 6.99 -6.88
CA VAL A 31 -10.73 7.96 -7.52
C VAL A 31 -10.50 9.18 -6.63
N GLU A 32 -11.55 9.71 -6.00
CA GLU A 32 -11.45 10.83 -5.06
C GLU A 32 -10.53 10.51 -3.86
N GLN A 33 -10.65 9.29 -3.30
CA GLN A 33 -9.76 8.84 -2.24
C GLN A 33 -8.31 8.70 -2.72
N LEU A 34 -8.10 8.15 -3.92
CA LEU A 34 -6.77 8.02 -4.52
C LEU A 34 -6.16 9.38 -4.86
N GLU A 35 -6.95 10.33 -5.34
CA GLU A 35 -6.49 11.71 -5.59
C GLU A 35 -6.06 12.38 -4.28
N THR A 36 -6.83 12.22 -3.21
CA THR A 36 -6.50 12.75 -1.89
C THR A 36 -5.17 12.18 -1.40
N LEU A 37 -5.00 10.86 -1.47
CA LEU A 37 -3.75 10.20 -1.10
C LEU A 37 -2.58 10.65 -1.98
N TYR A 38 -2.79 10.78 -3.29
CA TYR A 38 -1.80 11.29 -4.23
C TYR A 38 -1.29 12.68 -3.83
N GLN A 39 -2.19 13.61 -3.54
CA GLN A 39 -1.84 14.98 -3.13
C GLN A 39 -1.06 14.97 -1.80
N GLN A 40 -1.50 14.18 -0.84
CA GLN A 40 -0.83 14.04 0.46
C GLN A 40 0.59 13.45 0.31
N LEU A 41 0.78 12.44 -0.55
CA LEU A 41 2.09 11.86 -0.83
C LEU A 41 3.03 12.85 -1.53
N VAL A 42 2.53 13.65 -2.46
CA VAL A 42 3.31 14.70 -3.11
C VAL A 42 3.78 15.76 -2.10
N VAL A 43 2.91 16.17 -1.18
CA VAL A 43 3.27 17.11 -0.10
C VAL A 43 4.27 16.47 0.85
N TYR A 44 4.04 15.24 1.29
CA TYR A 44 4.93 14.48 2.16
C TYR A 44 6.34 14.34 1.57
N GLN A 45 6.43 13.98 0.30
CA GLN A 45 7.71 13.87 -0.41
C GLN A 45 8.47 15.20 -0.45
N ARG A 46 7.77 16.32 -0.71
CA ARG A 46 8.39 17.65 -0.67
C ARG A 46 8.92 18.01 0.71
N GLN A 47 8.20 17.63 1.76
CA GLN A 47 8.64 17.85 3.14
C GLN A 47 9.90 17.05 3.47
N LEU A 48 10.00 15.80 3.01
CA LEU A 48 11.19 14.97 3.18
C LEU A 48 12.42 15.51 2.44
N GLN A 49 12.23 16.18 1.30
CA GLN A 49 13.30 16.78 0.51
C GLN A 49 13.76 18.16 1.02
N GLN A 50 13.11 18.72 2.05
CA GLN A 50 13.53 19.99 2.62
C GLN A 50 14.91 19.90 3.27
N PRO A 51 15.73 20.97 3.18
CA PRO A 51 17.02 21.04 3.83
C PRO A 51 16.92 20.78 5.34
N PHE A 52 17.95 20.13 5.90
CA PHE A 52 18.02 19.72 7.30
C PHE A 52 17.73 20.88 8.29
N TRP A 53 18.23 22.09 8.03
CA TRP A 53 18.01 23.25 8.89
C TRP A 53 16.55 23.71 8.96
N LYS A 54 15.75 23.52 7.89
CA LYS A 54 14.30 23.77 7.93
C LYS A 54 13.55 22.70 8.73
N ARG A 55 14.04 21.47 8.72
CA ARG A 55 13.44 20.34 9.44
C ARG A 55 13.67 20.43 10.95
N LEU A 56 14.71 21.12 11.41
CA LEU A 56 14.97 21.34 12.85
C LEU A 56 13.89 22.18 13.56
N PHE A 57 13.18 23.03 12.83
CA PHE A 57 12.13 23.92 13.37
C PHE A 57 10.70 23.43 13.02
N SER A 58 10.54 22.30 12.35
CA SER A 58 9.26 21.70 12.00
C SER A 58 9.12 20.31 12.64
N SER A 59 7.88 19.92 12.93
CA SER A 59 7.59 18.54 13.35
C SER A 59 8.01 17.54 12.27
N THR A 60 8.49 16.37 12.68
CA THR A 60 8.83 15.30 11.75
C THR A 60 7.61 14.97 10.87
N PRO A 61 7.73 15.04 9.55
CA PRO A 61 6.63 14.72 8.65
C PRO A 61 6.14 13.29 8.89
N LYS A 62 4.83 13.11 9.00
CA LYS A 62 4.22 11.78 9.09
C LYS A 62 3.67 11.39 7.71
N PRO A 63 3.81 10.12 7.32
CA PRO A 63 3.21 9.64 6.08
C PRO A 63 1.69 9.73 6.16
N PRO A 64 0.99 9.92 5.03
CA PRO A 64 -0.45 9.79 4.99
C PRO A 64 -0.86 8.34 5.25
N LYS A 65 -2.11 8.14 5.66
CA LYS A 65 -2.71 6.81 5.70
C LYS A 65 -2.86 6.28 4.28
N GLY A 66 -2.68 4.97 4.13
CA GLY A 66 -2.93 4.28 2.88
C GLY A 66 -4.41 4.04 2.59
N LEU A 67 -4.70 3.12 1.68
CA LEU A 67 -6.07 2.80 1.27
C LEU A 67 -6.24 1.28 1.11
N TYR A 68 -7.37 0.76 1.55
CA TYR A 68 -7.75 -0.62 1.34
C TYR A 68 -9.07 -0.69 0.57
N PHE A 69 -8.99 -1.05 -0.71
CA PHE A 69 -10.15 -1.18 -1.60
C PHE A 69 -10.66 -2.61 -1.60
N TRP A 70 -11.91 -2.80 -1.21
CA TRP A 70 -12.54 -4.10 -1.22
C TRP A 70 -13.84 -4.10 -2.01
N GLY A 71 -14.23 -5.27 -2.50
CA GLY A 71 -15.47 -5.44 -3.27
C GLY A 71 -15.34 -6.51 -4.34
N GLY A 72 -16.45 -6.82 -5.00
CA GLY A 72 -16.53 -7.87 -6.01
C GLY A 72 -15.55 -7.72 -7.18
N VAL A 73 -15.38 -8.80 -7.92
CA VAL A 73 -14.60 -8.84 -9.16
C VAL A 73 -15.25 -7.94 -10.22
N GLY A 74 -14.45 -7.35 -11.11
CA GLY A 74 -14.94 -6.53 -12.22
C GLY A 74 -15.29 -5.08 -11.87
N ARG A 75 -15.05 -4.62 -10.65
CA ARG A 75 -15.29 -3.24 -10.22
C ARG A 75 -14.19 -2.25 -10.64
N GLY A 76 -13.25 -2.66 -11.47
CA GLY A 76 -12.18 -1.77 -11.95
C GLY A 76 -11.09 -1.43 -10.93
N LYS A 77 -10.97 -2.17 -9.81
CA LYS A 77 -9.95 -1.92 -8.77
C LYS A 77 -8.53 -1.89 -9.34
N THR A 78 -8.22 -2.81 -10.25
CA THR A 78 -6.91 -2.89 -10.90
C THR A 78 -6.61 -1.62 -11.70
N TYR A 79 -7.57 -1.16 -12.53
CA TYR A 79 -7.46 0.07 -13.30
C TYR A 79 -7.21 1.30 -12.38
N LEU A 80 -7.96 1.40 -11.28
CA LEU A 80 -7.81 2.51 -10.34
C LEU A 80 -6.42 2.56 -9.70
N VAL A 81 -5.92 1.40 -9.27
CA VAL A 81 -4.56 1.32 -8.67
C VAL A 81 -3.48 1.50 -9.74
N ASP A 82 -3.69 1.03 -11.00
CA ASP A 82 -2.79 1.33 -12.13
C ASP A 82 -2.64 2.83 -12.32
N THR A 83 -3.78 3.51 -12.51
CA THR A 83 -3.82 4.95 -12.74
C THR A 83 -3.14 5.73 -11.61
N PHE A 84 -3.42 5.37 -10.36
CA PHE A 84 -2.79 5.98 -9.20
C PHE A 84 -1.28 5.73 -9.17
N PHE A 85 -0.86 4.47 -9.34
CA PHE A 85 0.55 4.08 -9.27
C PHE A 85 1.37 4.78 -10.35
N GLU A 86 0.86 4.87 -11.57
CA GLU A 86 1.55 5.54 -12.67
C GLU A 86 1.65 7.05 -12.45
N ALA A 87 0.60 7.68 -11.90
CA ALA A 87 0.57 9.10 -11.60
C ALA A 87 1.57 9.53 -10.52
N LEU A 88 1.92 8.64 -9.58
CA LEU A 88 2.80 8.96 -8.45
C LEU A 88 4.21 9.35 -8.90
N PRO A 89 4.69 10.58 -8.59
CA PRO A 89 6.02 11.05 -8.93
C PRO A 89 7.06 10.56 -7.88
N LEU A 90 7.00 9.28 -7.52
CA LEU A 90 7.90 8.66 -6.55
C LEU A 90 8.80 7.65 -7.25
N GLU A 91 10.11 7.68 -6.96
CA GLU A 91 11.07 6.70 -7.47
C GLU A 91 10.97 5.37 -6.70
N HIS A 92 10.74 5.45 -5.39
CA HIS A 92 10.66 4.30 -4.49
C HIS A 92 9.20 3.90 -4.28
N LYS A 93 8.59 3.27 -5.27
CA LYS A 93 7.22 2.73 -5.21
C LYS A 93 7.18 1.32 -5.75
N TRP A 94 6.45 0.44 -5.08
CA TRP A 94 6.27 -0.94 -5.52
C TRP A 94 4.81 -1.21 -5.85
N ARG A 95 4.61 -2.01 -6.90
CA ARG A 95 3.37 -2.68 -7.18
C ARG A 95 3.62 -4.16 -7.37
N VAL A 96 2.92 -4.98 -6.61
CA VAL A 96 3.16 -6.42 -6.58
C VAL A 96 1.90 -7.16 -6.15
N HIS A 97 1.66 -8.32 -6.75
CA HIS A 97 0.66 -9.25 -6.21
C HIS A 97 1.06 -9.73 -4.83
N PHE A 98 0.10 -9.76 -3.92
CA PHE A 98 0.37 -10.10 -2.52
C PHE A 98 1.10 -11.44 -2.34
N HIS A 99 0.70 -12.48 -3.08
CA HIS A 99 1.36 -13.78 -2.97
C HIS A 99 2.84 -13.76 -3.41
N ARG A 100 3.21 -12.93 -4.41
CA ARG A 100 4.61 -12.76 -4.83
C ARG A 100 5.43 -12.03 -3.79
N PHE A 101 4.81 -11.05 -3.14
CA PHE A 101 5.43 -10.36 -2.00
C PHE A 101 5.73 -11.34 -0.88
N MET A 102 4.76 -12.17 -0.46
CA MET A 102 4.98 -13.17 0.60
C MET A 102 6.01 -14.22 0.19
N HIS A 103 6.01 -14.67 -1.07
CA HIS A 103 7.05 -15.57 -1.58
C HIS A 103 8.46 -14.98 -1.43
N ARG A 104 8.63 -13.68 -1.71
CA ARG A 104 9.90 -12.97 -1.49
C ARG A 104 10.24 -12.95 0.00
N VAL A 105 9.30 -12.59 0.89
CA VAL A 105 9.50 -12.57 2.34
C VAL A 105 9.98 -13.93 2.85
N HIS A 106 9.32 -15.01 2.45
CA HIS A 106 9.74 -16.38 2.80
C HIS A 106 11.14 -16.73 2.27
N GLY A 107 11.46 -16.27 1.06
CA GLY A 107 12.79 -16.45 0.49
C GLY A 107 13.88 -15.76 1.32
N GLU A 108 13.64 -14.52 1.71
CA GLU A 108 14.57 -13.75 2.55
C GLU A 108 14.70 -14.35 3.97
N LEU A 109 13.60 -14.82 4.58
CA LEU A 109 13.62 -15.49 5.88
C LEU A 109 14.53 -16.73 5.89
N LYS A 110 14.54 -17.50 4.80
CA LYS A 110 15.44 -18.67 4.69
C LYS A 110 16.92 -18.28 4.74
N THR A 111 17.28 -17.09 4.28
CA THR A 111 18.67 -16.60 4.28
C THR A 111 19.07 -15.94 5.59
N LEU A 112 18.11 -15.62 6.46
CA LEU A 112 18.32 -14.88 7.71
C LEU A 112 18.09 -15.74 8.95
N LYS A 113 18.25 -17.05 8.87
CA LYS A 113 17.93 -18.00 9.94
C LYS A 113 18.71 -17.76 11.25
N ASP A 114 19.90 -17.18 11.15
CA ASP A 114 20.79 -16.96 12.30
C ASP A 114 20.62 -15.56 12.90
N GLN A 115 19.65 -14.76 12.43
CA GLN A 115 19.37 -13.41 12.94
C GLN A 115 18.32 -13.44 14.05
N SER A 116 18.44 -12.54 15.02
CA SER A 116 17.53 -12.46 16.16
C SER A 116 16.11 -12.03 15.76
N ASP A 117 15.99 -11.10 14.81
CA ASP A 117 14.71 -10.65 14.27
C ASP A 117 14.78 -10.49 12.73
N PRO A 118 14.62 -11.59 11.99
CA PRO A 118 14.73 -11.56 10.54
C PRO A 118 13.63 -10.75 9.87
N LEU A 119 12.42 -10.64 10.46
CA LEU A 119 11.33 -9.83 9.89
C LEU A 119 11.63 -8.34 9.96
N GLU A 120 12.26 -7.88 11.02
CA GLU A 120 12.68 -6.48 11.14
C GLU A 120 13.69 -6.11 10.04
N ILE A 121 14.67 -6.98 9.80
CA ILE A 121 15.69 -6.81 8.75
C ILE A 121 15.01 -6.76 7.37
N ILE A 122 14.04 -7.64 7.11
CA ILE A 122 13.30 -7.68 5.86
C ILE A 122 12.50 -6.38 5.68
N ALA A 123 11.78 -5.95 6.71
CA ALA A 123 11.01 -4.70 6.67
C ALA A 123 11.89 -3.47 6.41
N GLU A 124 13.09 -3.43 7.02
CA GLU A 124 14.07 -2.36 6.77
C GLU A 124 14.55 -2.36 5.31
N ARG A 125 14.86 -3.53 4.75
CA ARG A 125 15.26 -3.66 3.33
C ARG A 125 14.14 -3.21 2.40
N ILE A 126 12.90 -3.57 2.69
CA ILE A 126 11.72 -3.16 1.92
C ILE A 126 11.55 -1.64 2.02
N ALA A 127 11.59 -1.07 3.22
CA ALA A 127 11.40 0.37 3.44
C ALA A 127 12.47 1.24 2.76
N ARG A 128 13.68 0.73 2.58
CA ARG A 128 14.73 1.41 1.78
C ARG A 128 14.41 1.42 0.28
N GLN A 129 13.61 0.49 -0.20
CA GLN A 129 13.30 0.31 -1.61
C GLN A 129 11.92 0.84 -1.99
N ALA A 130 10.99 0.95 -1.02
CA ALA A 130 9.62 1.37 -1.27
C ALA A 130 9.07 2.25 -0.15
N GLN A 131 8.69 3.46 -0.50
CA GLN A 131 7.93 4.38 0.37
C GLN A 131 6.44 4.05 0.35
N ILE A 132 5.98 3.43 -0.72
CA ILE A 132 4.61 2.95 -0.89
C ILE A 132 4.60 1.58 -1.56
N ILE A 133 3.75 0.70 -1.08
CA ILE A 133 3.51 -0.62 -1.68
C ILE A 133 2.04 -0.70 -2.08
N CYS A 134 1.79 -0.98 -3.35
CA CYS A 134 0.46 -1.29 -3.87
C CYS A 134 0.34 -2.80 -4.03
N PHE A 135 -0.51 -3.43 -3.23
CA PHE A 135 -0.83 -4.84 -3.34
C PHE A 135 -2.02 -5.07 -4.25
N ASP A 136 -1.80 -5.87 -5.28
CA ASP A 136 -2.90 -6.47 -6.02
C ASP A 136 -3.33 -7.76 -5.36
N GLU A 137 -4.65 -7.98 -5.29
CA GLU A 137 -5.25 -9.20 -4.80
C GLU A 137 -4.78 -9.59 -3.39
N PHE A 138 -4.94 -8.65 -2.44
CA PHE A 138 -4.60 -8.92 -1.04
C PHE A 138 -5.52 -10.00 -0.47
N PHE A 139 -4.92 -11.15 -0.17
CA PHE A 139 -5.66 -12.33 0.21
C PHE A 139 -4.78 -13.30 1.02
N VAL A 140 -5.21 -13.66 2.21
CA VAL A 140 -4.44 -14.51 3.13
C VAL A 140 -5.15 -15.85 3.29
N GLN A 141 -4.48 -16.93 2.85
CA GLN A 141 -4.98 -18.31 3.01
C GLN A 141 -4.05 -19.16 3.86
N ASP A 142 -2.76 -18.94 3.75
CA ASP A 142 -1.74 -19.76 4.39
C ASP A 142 -1.48 -19.30 5.81
N ILE A 143 -1.37 -20.27 6.73
CA ILE A 143 -1.10 -19.98 8.15
C ILE A 143 0.27 -19.33 8.34
N THR A 144 1.26 -19.68 7.53
CA THR A 144 2.60 -19.12 7.64
C THR A 144 2.58 -17.64 7.30
N ASP A 145 1.86 -17.26 6.23
CA ASP A 145 1.64 -15.85 5.88
C ASP A 145 0.93 -15.10 7.02
N ALA A 146 -0.18 -15.68 7.51
CA ALA A 146 -0.96 -15.09 8.58
C ALA A 146 -0.13 -14.81 9.84
N MET A 147 0.77 -15.72 10.23
CA MET A 147 1.61 -15.56 11.41
C MET A 147 2.71 -14.50 11.25
N LEU A 148 3.15 -14.24 10.04
CA LEU A 148 4.21 -13.26 9.76
C LEU A 148 3.66 -11.83 9.60
N LEU A 149 2.45 -11.69 9.03
CA LEU A 149 1.93 -10.40 8.57
C LEU A 149 1.74 -9.38 9.69
N GLY A 150 1.29 -9.80 10.87
CA GLY A 150 1.09 -8.87 11.98
C GLY A 150 2.37 -8.10 12.32
N LYS A 151 3.47 -8.82 12.49
CA LYS A 151 4.77 -8.25 12.84
C LYS A 151 5.42 -7.54 11.66
N LEU A 152 5.30 -8.09 10.46
CA LEU A 152 5.84 -7.47 9.25
C LEU A 152 5.19 -6.11 8.97
N PHE A 153 3.87 -6.00 9.09
CA PHE A 153 3.15 -4.74 8.89
C PHE A 153 3.48 -3.72 9.98
N GLU A 154 3.60 -4.15 11.25
CA GLU A 154 4.08 -3.29 12.32
C GLU A 154 5.40 -2.63 11.93
N TYR A 155 6.40 -3.42 11.55
CA TYR A 155 7.72 -2.91 11.15
C TYR A 155 7.70 -2.03 9.90
N LEU A 156 6.86 -2.34 8.91
CA LEU A 156 6.72 -1.52 7.70
C LEU A 156 6.11 -0.16 8.02
N PHE A 157 5.03 -0.13 8.81
CA PHE A 157 4.36 1.13 9.19
C PHE A 157 5.21 1.99 10.12
N GLU A 158 5.95 1.40 11.06
CA GLU A 158 6.95 2.11 11.87
C GLU A 158 8.04 2.78 11.02
N ARG A 159 8.33 2.20 9.84
CA ARG A 159 9.29 2.74 8.86
C ARG A 159 8.63 3.65 7.82
N ASN A 160 7.41 4.11 8.11
CA ASN A 160 6.66 5.05 7.27
C ASN A 160 6.34 4.52 5.85
N VAL A 161 6.25 3.21 5.66
CA VAL A 161 5.78 2.63 4.40
C VAL A 161 4.26 2.78 4.32
N VAL A 162 3.78 3.37 3.22
CA VAL A 162 2.35 3.53 2.95
C VAL A 162 1.84 2.29 2.20
N LEU A 163 0.64 1.83 2.54
CA LEU A 163 0.04 0.65 1.94
C LEU A 163 -1.22 1.03 1.14
N VAL A 164 -1.28 0.62 -0.12
CA VAL A 164 -2.52 0.59 -0.90
C VAL A 164 -2.81 -0.85 -1.28
N ALA A 165 -3.98 -1.36 -0.96
CA ALA A 165 -4.32 -2.75 -1.25
C ALA A 165 -5.66 -2.87 -1.95
N THR A 166 -5.75 -3.78 -2.92
CA THR A 166 -7.01 -4.24 -3.49
C THR A 166 -7.33 -5.64 -2.99
N SER A 167 -8.58 -5.88 -2.64
CA SER A 167 -9.06 -7.19 -2.19
C SER A 167 -10.51 -7.45 -2.62
N ASN A 168 -10.93 -8.69 -2.57
CA ASN A 168 -12.33 -9.05 -2.67
C ASN A 168 -12.99 -9.26 -1.28
N ILE A 169 -12.21 -9.10 -0.20
CA ILE A 169 -12.58 -9.41 1.17
C ILE A 169 -12.43 -8.14 2.02
N VAL A 170 -13.41 -7.86 2.87
CA VAL A 170 -13.31 -6.78 3.87
C VAL A 170 -12.22 -7.11 4.88
N PRO A 171 -11.53 -6.12 5.49
CA PRO A 171 -10.47 -6.39 6.45
C PRO A 171 -10.88 -7.36 7.57
N ASP A 172 -12.05 -7.19 8.15
CA ASP A 172 -12.52 -8.03 9.25
C ASP A 172 -12.80 -9.49 8.88
N ASP A 173 -13.00 -9.79 7.61
CA ASP A 173 -13.20 -11.14 7.09
C ASP A 173 -11.92 -11.80 6.53
N LEU A 174 -10.80 -11.08 6.55
CA LEU A 174 -9.52 -11.65 6.16
C LEU A 174 -9.17 -12.85 7.05
N TYR A 175 -8.80 -13.96 6.41
CA TYR A 175 -8.43 -15.20 7.11
C TYR A 175 -9.50 -15.71 8.08
N LYS A 176 -10.80 -15.49 7.78
CA LYS A 176 -11.95 -15.68 8.70
C LYS A 176 -12.04 -17.06 9.34
N ASN A 177 -11.76 -18.11 8.60
CA ASN A 177 -11.80 -19.49 9.08
C ASN A 177 -10.40 -20.10 9.21
N GLY A 178 -9.37 -19.27 9.26
CA GLY A 178 -7.98 -19.71 9.30
C GLY A 178 -7.60 -20.25 10.68
N LEU A 179 -6.68 -21.22 10.67
CA LEU A 179 -6.11 -21.79 11.89
C LEU A 179 -5.34 -20.72 12.67
N GLN A 180 -5.57 -20.62 13.99
CA GLN A 180 -4.97 -19.61 14.88
C GLN A 180 -5.25 -18.17 14.44
N ARG A 181 -6.45 -17.90 13.94
CA ARG A 181 -6.87 -16.59 13.45
C ARG A 181 -6.63 -15.44 14.44
N GLU A 182 -6.75 -15.70 15.73
CA GLU A 182 -6.48 -14.71 16.81
C GLU A 182 -5.08 -14.08 16.70
N ARG A 183 -4.09 -14.83 16.20
CA ARG A 183 -2.74 -14.31 15.94
C ARG A 183 -2.64 -13.45 14.67
N PHE A 184 -3.63 -13.55 13.80
CA PHE A 184 -3.72 -12.71 12.59
C PHE A 184 -4.50 -11.40 12.85
N ILE A 185 -5.35 -11.34 13.88
CA ILE A 185 -6.12 -10.13 14.22
C ILE A 185 -5.23 -8.88 14.31
N PRO A 186 -4.03 -8.90 14.91
CA PRO A 186 -3.15 -7.73 14.92
C PRO A 186 -2.81 -7.20 13.53
N ALA A 187 -2.68 -8.07 12.52
CA ALA A 187 -2.46 -7.62 11.13
C ALA A 187 -3.68 -6.86 10.58
N ILE A 188 -4.90 -7.36 10.86
CA ILE A 188 -6.14 -6.68 10.48
C ILE A 188 -6.22 -5.29 11.12
N GLU A 189 -5.96 -5.20 12.44
CA GLU A 189 -5.99 -3.93 13.15
C GLU A 189 -4.95 -2.94 12.59
N ARG A 190 -3.73 -3.41 12.28
CA ARG A 190 -2.70 -2.56 11.63
C ARG A 190 -3.15 -2.05 10.26
N ILE A 191 -3.83 -2.87 9.46
CA ILE A 191 -4.41 -2.43 8.18
C ILE A 191 -5.46 -1.34 8.45
N LYS A 192 -6.40 -1.55 9.36
CA LYS A 192 -7.48 -0.60 9.68
C LYS A 192 -6.97 0.72 10.28
N GLU A 193 -5.89 0.69 11.02
CA GLU A 193 -5.25 1.89 11.61
C GLU A 193 -4.53 2.73 10.55
N ASN A 194 -3.95 2.08 9.53
CA ASN A 194 -3.04 2.71 8.58
C ASN A 194 -3.61 2.86 7.16
N CYS A 195 -4.86 2.40 6.92
CA CYS A 195 -5.53 2.53 5.61
C CYS A 195 -6.93 3.16 5.70
#